data_b136834a279a967e67eb7b33870039cb
#
_entry.id   b136834a279a967e67eb7b33870039cb
#
_cell.length_a   1.000
_cell.length_b   1.000
_cell.length_c   1.000
_cell.angle_alpha   90.00
_cell.angle_beta   90.00
_cell.angle_gamma   90.00
#
_symmetry.space_group_name_H-M   'P 1'
#
loop_
_entity.id
_entity.type
_entity.pdbx_description
1 polymer ?
#
loop_
_entity_poly.entity_id
_entity_poly.type
_entity_poly.pdbx_seq_one_letter_code
_entity_poly.pdbx_strand_id
1 'polypeptide(L)'
;SRYDLNIASGIIHTIKEYEATDVVIGLHRKANIVDSFFGHLAESLLKGTHREVMIAKFLMPVNTLRRINIAVPPKAEYETGFAKWVEHFCRMGSILGCRVHFFSNERTLMRLQQLVKKKYVGTPTEFSTLDEWDDLLLLTGQVNYDHLLVVISARRGSISYDPSFDRLPSQLCKYFANNSLIILYPDQFGEPQEIVSFSDPRGHNESQHYEKVGKWFYKWFKKS
;
A
#
# COMPACT_ATOMS: atom_id res chain seq x y z
N SER A 1 14.42 24.24 -13.32
CA SER A 1 13.90 23.10 -14.08
C SER A 1 15.06 22.18 -14.42
N ARG A 2 15.04 20.96 -13.89
CA ARG A 2 16.02 19.92 -14.25
C ARG A 2 15.51 19.17 -15.47
N TYR A 3 16.35 19.07 -16.48
CA TYR A 3 16.14 18.16 -17.61
C TYR A 3 16.72 16.81 -17.21
N ASP A 4 15.93 15.96 -16.57
CA ASP A 4 16.32 14.58 -16.35
C ASP A 4 16.07 13.78 -17.63
N LEU A 5 17.08 13.02 -18.07
CA LEU A 5 17.05 12.19 -19.27
C LEU A 5 15.94 11.12 -19.25
N ASN A 6 15.32 10.90 -18.08
CA ASN A 6 14.28 9.91 -17.86
C ASN A 6 13.41 10.35 -16.68
N ILE A 7 12.08 10.22 -16.79
CA ILE A 7 11.10 10.57 -15.76
C ILE A 7 11.39 9.85 -14.43
N ALA A 8 11.78 8.57 -14.48
CA ALA A 8 12.13 7.82 -13.28
C ALA A 8 13.31 8.42 -12.53
N SER A 9 14.36 8.83 -13.25
CA SER A 9 15.52 9.48 -12.65
C SER A 9 15.16 10.80 -11.99
N GLY A 10 14.30 11.61 -12.63
CA GLY A 10 13.80 12.86 -12.05
C GLY A 10 13.04 12.64 -10.74
N ILE A 11 12.16 11.63 -10.70
CA ILE A 11 11.43 11.25 -9.48
C ILE A 11 12.42 10.79 -8.39
N ILE A 12 13.39 9.93 -8.72
CA ILE A 12 14.39 9.43 -7.77
C ILE A 12 15.24 10.56 -7.19
N HIS A 13 15.64 11.52 -8.02
CA HIS A 13 16.35 12.72 -7.55
C HIS A 13 15.48 13.55 -6.60
N THR A 14 14.21 13.75 -6.95
CA THR A 14 13.25 14.47 -6.10
C THR A 14 13.05 13.78 -4.76
N ILE A 15 12.94 12.44 -4.74
CA ILE A 15 12.85 11.66 -3.50
C ILE A 15 14.05 11.96 -2.59
N LYS A 16 15.26 11.99 -3.15
CA LYS A 16 16.49 12.25 -2.40
C LYS A 16 16.60 13.71 -1.94
N GLU A 17 16.26 14.66 -2.82
CA GLU A 17 16.35 16.10 -2.54
C GLU A 17 15.39 16.54 -1.44
N TYR A 18 14.17 16.00 -1.43
CA TYR A 18 13.12 16.35 -0.46
C TYR A 18 12.98 15.34 0.68
N GLU A 19 13.87 14.36 0.75
CA GLU A 19 13.80 13.25 1.74
C GLU A 19 12.41 12.62 1.82
N ALA A 20 11.77 12.45 0.64
CA ALA A 20 10.42 11.91 0.58
C ALA A 20 10.38 10.48 1.12
N THR A 21 9.42 10.19 1.97
CA THR A 21 9.22 8.86 2.58
C THR A 21 8.31 7.97 1.76
N ASP A 22 7.46 8.60 0.91
CA ASP A 22 6.43 7.91 0.14
C ASP A 22 6.36 8.46 -1.27
N VAL A 23 6.13 7.58 -2.22
CA VAL A 23 5.95 7.91 -3.64
C VAL A 23 4.58 7.42 -4.08
N VAL A 24 3.75 8.35 -4.57
CA VAL A 24 2.44 7.97 -5.13
C VAL A 24 2.40 8.35 -6.60
N ILE A 25 2.12 7.36 -7.43
CA ILE A 25 1.95 7.52 -8.86
C ILE A 25 0.48 7.32 -9.21
N GLY A 26 -0.17 8.40 -9.61
CA GLY A 26 -1.55 8.35 -10.08
C GLY A 26 -1.62 7.92 -11.54
N LEU A 27 -2.46 6.92 -11.84
CA LEU A 27 -2.79 6.52 -13.19
C LEU A 27 -4.06 7.25 -13.67
N HIS A 28 -4.04 7.66 -14.92
CA HIS A 28 -5.27 8.16 -15.54
C HIS A 28 -6.33 7.03 -15.57
N ARG A 29 -7.61 7.39 -15.42
CA ARG A 29 -8.73 6.41 -15.36
C ARG A 29 -8.75 5.43 -16.54
N LYS A 30 -8.33 5.85 -17.73
CA LYS A 30 -8.25 5.04 -18.95
C LYS A 30 -6.91 4.34 -19.15
N ALA A 31 -5.91 4.61 -18.29
CA ALA A 31 -4.60 4.00 -18.43
C ALA A 31 -4.66 2.52 -18.01
N ASN A 32 -4.04 1.68 -18.81
CA ASN A 32 -3.76 0.31 -18.42
C ASN A 32 -2.48 0.29 -17.58
N ILE A 33 -2.53 -0.39 -16.43
CA ILE A 33 -1.36 -0.61 -15.57
C ILE A 33 -0.27 -1.39 -16.34
N VAL A 34 -0.65 -2.09 -17.40
CA VAL A 34 0.24 -2.90 -18.27
C VAL A 34 0.84 -2.09 -19.42
N ASP A 35 0.43 -0.83 -19.63
CA ASP A 35 1.09 -0.02 -20.66
C ASP A 35 2.60 -0.07 -20.43
N SER A 36 3.33 -0.45 -21.48
CA SER A 36 4.77 -0.72 -21.42
C SER A 36 5.57 0.42 -20.78
N PHE A 37 5.09 1.64 -20.94
CA PHE A 37 5.66 2.83 -20.30
C PHE A 37 5.50 2.80 -18.77
N PHE A 38 4.34 2.36 -18.27
CA PHE A 38 4.07 2.30 -16.84
C PHE A 38 4.82 1.17 -16.15
N GLY A 39 4.85 0.00 -16.77
CA GLY A 39 5.65 -1.13 -16.28
C GLY A 39 7.12 -0.74 -16.16
N HIS A 40 7.66 -0.08 -17.18
CA HIS A 40 9.06 0.36 -17.18
C HIS A 40 9.35 1.48 -16.16
N LEU A 41 8.43 2.44 -15.97
CA LEU A 41 8.55 3.49 -14.97
C LEU A 41 8.53 2.90 -13.56
N ALA A 42 7.54 2.04 -13.26
CA ALA A 42 7.43 1.38 -11.97
C ALA A 42 8.67 0.52 -11.67
N GLU A 43 9.13 -0.28 -12.62
CA GLU A 43 10.33 -1.09 -12.49
C GLU A 43 11.58 -0.23 -12.22
N SER A 44 11.75 0.87 -12.95
CA SER A 44 12.88 1.79 -12.76
C SER A 44 12.84 2.46 -11.39
N LEU A 45 11.65 2.85 -10.90
CA LEU A 45 11.50 3.40 -9.57
C LEU A 45 11.78 2.37 -8.48
N LEU A 46 11.27 1.16 -8.61
CA LEU A 46 11.50 0.08 -7.65
C LEU A 46 12.97 -0.33 -7.55
N LYS A 47 13.73 -0.19 -8.64
CA LYS A 47 15.19 -0.37 -8.65
C LYS A 47 15.94 0.83 -8.06
N GLY A 48 15.41 2.04 -8.20
CA GLY A 48 16.09 3.28 -7.83
C GLY A 48 15.76 3.82 -6.44
N THR A 49 14.72 3.31 -5.78
CA THR A 49 14.36 3.71 -4.42
C THR A 49 13.87 2.54 -3.59
N HIS A 50 14.19 2.59 -2.29
CA HIS A 50 13.68 1.65 -1.29
C HIS A 50 12.50 2.23 -0.48
N ARG A 51 12.04 3.44 -0.83
CA ARG A 51 10.88 4.08 -0.21
C ARG A 51 9.59 3.37 -0.57
N GLU A 52 8.53 3.61 0.19
CA GLU A 52 7.21 3.11 -0.13
C GLU A 52 6.75 3.67 -1.47
N VAL A 53 6.30 2.80 -2.37
CA VAL A 53 5.78 3.17 -3.70
C VAL A 53 4.35 2.68 -3.83
N MET A 54 3.43 3.61 -4.11
CA MET A 54 2.04 3.32 -4.40
C MET A 54 1.73 3.67 -5.86
N ILE A 55 1.18 2.72 -6.60
CA ILE A 55 0.64 2.94 -7.95
C ILE A 55 -0.88 2.91 -7.81
N ALA A 56 -1.52 4.06 -8.01
CA ALA A 56 -2.94 4.24 -7.72
C ALA A 56 -3.75 4.57 -8.97
N LYS A 57 -4.89 3.91 -9.14
CA LYS A 57 -5.91 4.20 -10.15
C LYS A 57 -7.25 4.37 -9.45
N PHE A 58 -7.83 5.56 -9.54
CA PHE A 58 -9.15 5.84 -8.98
C PHE A 58 -10.16 6.07 -10.10
N LEU A 59 -11.24 5.28 -10.10
CA LEU A 59 -12.34 5.41 -11.06
C LEU A 59 -13.44 6.33 -10.55
N MET A 60 -13.45 6.61 -9.25
CA MET A 60 -14.41 7.47 -8.57
C MET A 60 -13.72 8.36 -7.55
N PRO A 61 -14.38 9.43 -7.09
CA PRO A 61 -13.84 10.26 -6.01
C PRO A 61 -13.59 9.46 -4.74
N VAL A 62 -12.43 9.66 -4.10
CA VAL A 62 -12.00 8.85 -2.95
C VAL A 62 -12.95 8.96 -1.76
N ASN A 63 -13.57 10.12 -1.58
CA ASN A 63 -14.56 10.36 -0.52
C ASN A 63 -15.89 9.62 -0.72
N THR A 64 -16.10 8.96 -1.86
CA THR A 64 -17.27 8.12 -2.13
C THR A 64 -17.03 6.63 -1.90
N LEU A 65 -15.80 6.25 -1.57
CA LEU A 65 -15.44 4.88 -1.25
C LEU A 65 -16.15 4.40 0.02
N ARG A 66 -16.63 3.17 0.00
CA ARG A 66 -17.34 2.53 1.12
C ARG A 66 -16.51 1.51 1.86
N ARG A 67 -15.54 0.91 1.17
CA ARG A 67 -14.71 -0.15 1.73
C ARG A 67 -13.32 -0.10 1.09
N ILE A 68 -12.32 -0.45 1.89
CA ILE A 68 -10.93 -0.67 1.47
C ILE A 68 -10.63 -2.14 1.68
N ASN A 69 -10.51 -2.90 0.60
CA ASN A 69 -10.13 -4.32 0.62
C ASN A 69 -8.62 -4.42 0.38
N ILE A 70 -7.90 -5.05 1.28
CA ILE A 70 -6.44 -5.13 1.25
C ILE A 70 -6.01 -6.58 1.18
N ALA A 71 -5.49 -7.00 0.04
CA ALA A 71 -4.84 -8.29 -0.13
C ALA A 71 -3.38 -8.20 0.32
N VAL A 72 -3.01 -9.04 1.26
CA VAL A 72 -1.70 -9.03 1.91
C VAL A 72 -1.01 -10.38 1.69
N PRO A 73 0.19 -10.41 1.10
CA PRO A 73 0.89 -11.66 0.86
C PRO A 73 1.34 -12.31 2.17
N PRO A 74 1.53 -13.63 2.18
CA PRO A 74 2.15 -14.32 3.29
C PRO A 74 3.52 -13.72 3.63
N LYS A 75 3.87 -13.71 4.91
CA LYS A 75 5.14 -13.18 5.44
C LYS A 75 5.32 -11.66 5.35
N ALA A 76 4.29 -10.90 4.93
CA ALA A 76 4.36 -9.44 4.88
C ALA A 76 4.67 -8.82 6.26
N GLU A 77 4.30 -9.50 7.35
CA GLU A 77 4.58 -9.08 8.72
C GLU A 77 6.06 -9.00 9.07
N TYR A 78 6.93 -9.59 8.25
CA TYR A 78 8.38 -9.53 8.41
C TYR A 78 9.06 -8.43 7.59
N GLU A 79 8.30 -7.73 6.74
CA GLU A 79 8.82 -6.60 5.97
C GLU A 79 8.93 -5.35 6.86
N THR A 80 10.01 -4.60 6.66
CA THR A 80 10.28 -3.37 7.42
C THR A 80 9.12 -2.36 7.36
N GLY A 81 8.52 -2.20 6.18
CA GLY A 81 7.42 -1.26 5.96
C GLY A 81 6.05 -1.74 6.45
N PHE A 82 5.94 -2.92 7.09
CA PHE A 82 4.65 -3.52 7.45
C PHE A 82 3.77 -2.60 8.30
N ALA A 83 4.28 -2.12 9.42
CA ALA A 83 3.51 -1.26 10.31
C ALA A 83 3.13 0.08 9.67
N LYS A 84 3.98 0.60 8.78
CA LYS A 84 3.78 1.88 8.09
C LYS A 84 2.59 1.84 7.15
N TRP A 85 2.53 0.87 6.23
CA TRP A 85 1.40 0.80 5.31
C TRP A 85 0.09 0.38 6.01
N VAL A 86 0.15 -0.44 7.08
CA VAL A 86 -1.04 -0.74 7.90
C VAL A 86 -1.60 0.55 8.50
N GLU A 87 -0.73 1.42 9.04
CA GLU A 87 -1.13 2.73 9.55
C GLU A 87 -1.80 3.57 8.47
N HIS A 88 -1.21 3.65 7.26
CA HIS A 88 -1.75 4.45 6.15
C HIS A 88 -3.19 4.06 5.85
N PHE A 89 -3.50 2.78 5.70
CA PHE A 89 -4.84 2.34 5.34
C PHE A 89 -5.81 2.36 6.51
N CYS A 90 -5.40 2.10 7.74
CA CYS A 90 -6.24 2.27 8.91
C CYS A 90 -6.63 3.74 9.09
N ARG A 91 -5.69 4.68 8.93
CA ARG A 91 -5.98 6.12 8.98
C ARG A 91 -6.87 6.56 7.82
N MET A 92 -6.61 6.07 6.60
CA MET A 92 -7.46 6.34 5.45
C MET A 92 -8.88 5.86 5.70
N GLY A 93 -9.06 4.64 6.21
CA GLY A 93 -10.38 4.11 6.58
C GLY A 93 -11.09 4.98 7.62
N SER A 94 -10.37 5.41 8.65
CA SER A 94 -10.93 6.30 9.69
C SER A 94 -11.33 7.67 9.13
N ILE A 95 -10.50 8.30 8.30
CA ILE A 95 -10.77 9.63 7.72
C ILE A 95 -11.96 9.59 6.74
N LEU A 96 -12.05 8.52 5.95
CA LEU A 96 -13.13 8.35 4.96
C LEU A 96 -14.40 7.75 5.55
N GLY A 97 -14.38 7.29 6.82
CA GLY A 97 -15.48 6.52 7.40
C GLY A 97 -15.70 5.18 6.72
N CYS A 98 -14.66 4.62 6.09
CA CYS A 98 -14.71 3.35 5.39
C CYS A 98 -14.33 2.20 6.31
N ARG A 99 -14.88 1.00 6.01
CA ARG A 99 -14.40 -0.24 6.61
C ARG A 99 -13.13 -0.72 5.89
N VAL A 100 -12.14 -1.16 6.66
CA VAL A 100 -10.90 -1.75 6.13
C VAL A 100 -10.97 -3.27 6.29
N HIS A 101 -10.85 -4.02 5.20
CA HIS A 101 -10.92 -5.46 5.19
C HIS A 101 -9.60 -6.06 4.71
N PHE A 102 -8.94 -6.82 5.57
CA PHE A 102 -7.68 -7.48 5.29
C PHE A 102 -7.89 -8.93 4.88
N PHE A 103 -7.22 -9.34 3.81
CA PHE A 103 -7.21 -10.71 3.30
C PHE A 103 -5.78 -11.22 3.30
N SER A 104 -5.52 -12.34 3.97
CA SER A 104 -4.20 -12.98 4.01
C SER A 104 -4.32 -14.39 4.60
N ASN A 105 -3.19 -15.10 4.68
CA ASN A 105 -3.14 -16.34 5.44
C ASN A 105 -3.33 -16.08 6.94
N GLU A 106 -3.71 -17.11 7.68
CA GLU A 106 -4.05 -17.03 9.11
C GLU A 106 -2.91 -16.41 9.93
N ARG A 107 -1.66 -16.77 9.66
CA ARG A 107 -0.50 -16.28 10.41
C ARG A 107 -0.30 -14.76 10.26
N THR A 108 -0.35 -14.26 9.04
CA THR A 108 -0.22 -12.82 8.76
C THR A 108 -1.42 -12.06 9.31
N LEU A 109 -2.64 -12.64 9.21
CA LEU A 109 -3.86 -12.05 9.81
C LEU A 109 -3.75 -11.90 11.32
N MET A 110 -3.21 -12.89 12.04
CA MET A 110 -2.99 -12.77 13.48
C MET A 110 -2.10 -11.56 13.82
N ARG A 111 -1.04 -11.31 13.05
CA ARG A 111 -0.17 -10.15 13.24
C ARG A 111 -0.86 -8.83 12.92
N LEU A 112 -1.61 -8.78 11.83
CA LEU A 112 -2.44 -7.62 11.47
C LEU A 112 -3.44 -7.30 12.59
N GLN A 113 -4.17 -8.30 13.09
CA GLN A 113 -5.12 -8.12 14.19
C GLN A 113 -4.47 -7.59 15.46
N GLN A 114 -3.30 -8.12 15.83
CA GLN A 114 -2.54 -7.63 16.99
C GLN A 114 -2.15 -6.17 16.83
N LEU A 115 -1.61 -5.79 15.67
CA LEU A 115 -1.20 -4.42 15.38
C LEU A 115 -2.39 -3.46 15.38
N VAL A 116 -3.47 -3.82 14.68
CA VAL A 116 -4.67 -3.00 14.57
C VAL A 116 -5.36 -2.81 15.92
N LYS A 117 -5.55 -3.89 16.69
CA LYS A 117 -6.13 -3.81 18.04
C LYS A 117 -5.32 -2.92 18.98
N LYS A 118 -4.00 -2.91 18.85
CA LYS A 118 -3.12 -2.11 19.71
C LYS A 118 -3.11 -0.63 19.34
N LYS A 119 -3.07 -0.30 18.05
CA LYS A 119 -2.79 1.08 17.57
C LYS A 119 -3.99 1.78 16.94
N TYR A 120 -5.00 1.05 16.43
CA TYR A 120 -6.08 1.61 15.58
C TYR A 120 -7.49 1.20 16.03
N VAL A 121 -7.75 1.25 17.34
CA VAL A 121 -8.98 0.78 18.00
C VAL A 121 -10.28 1.38 17.43
N GLY A 122 -10.21 2.58 16.85
CA GLY A 122 -11.41 3.28 16.31
C GLY A 122 -11.71 2.99 14.82
N THR A 123 -10.86 2.23 14.13
CA THR A 123 -11.07 1.94 12.71
C THR A 123 -11.88 0.65 12.55
N PRO A 124 -13.03 0.67 11.85
CA PRO A 124 -13.80 -0.54 11.59
C PRO A 124 -12.99 -1.48 10.68
N THR A 125 -12.54 -2.61 11.22
CA THR A 125 -11.70 -3.57 10.50
C THR A 125 -12.33 -4.95 10.44
N GLU A 126 -12.16 -5.64 9.31
CA GLU A 126 -12.54 -7.02 9.07
C GLU A 126 -11.31 -7.82 8.62
N PHE A 127 -11.34 -9.13 8.83
CA PHE A 127 -10.24 -10.03 8.49
C PHE A 127 -10.82 -11.32 7.92
N SER A 128 -10.34 -11.73 6.74
CA SER A 128 -10.75 -12.97 6.08
C SER A 128 -9.53 -13.73 5.57
N THR A 129 -9.57 -15.04 5.64
CA THR A 129 -8.49 -15.89 5.16
C THR A 129 -8.41 -15.85 3.64
N LEU A 130 -7.20 -15.81 3.15
CA LEU A 130 -6.79 -16.02 1.77
C LEU A 130 -5.55 -16.93 1.85
N ASP A 131 -5.78 -18.24 1.78
CA ASP A 131 -4.74 -19.21 2.11
C ASP A 131 -3.65 -19.26 1.05
N GLU A 132 -4.03 -19.21 -0.22
CA GLU A 132 -3.11 -19.19 -1.35
C GLU A 132 -3.16 -17.81 -2.02
N TRP A 133 -1.98 -17.28 -2.38
CA TRP A 133 -1.92 -15.98 -3.04
C TRP A 133 -2.61 -15.98 -4.42
N ASP A 134 -2.60 -17.09 -5.10
CA ASP A 134 -3.28 -17.25 -6.40
C ASP A 134 -4.82 -17.12 -6.29
N ASP A 135 -5.37 -17.27 -5.08
CA ASP A 135 -6.78 -17.02 -4.78
C ASP A 135 -7.17 -15.54 -4.74
N LEU A 136 -6.20 -14.62 -4.92
CA LEU A 136 -6.45 -13.18 -5.06
C LEU A 136 -7.57 -12.89 -6.05
N LEU A 137 -7.69 -13.67 -7.12
CA LEU A 137 -8.70 -13.50 -8.15
C LEU A 137 -10.13 -13.80 -7.64
N LEU A 138 -10.29 -14.56 -6.56
CA LEU A 138 -11.60 -14.81 -5.95
C LEU A 138 -12.18 -13.54 -5.33
N LEU A 139 -11.34 -12.54 -5.03
CA LEU A 139 -11.78 -11.24 -4.55
C LEU A 139 -12.60 -10.46 -5.59
N THR A 140 -12.58 -10.84 -6.87
CA THR A 140 -13.43 -10.22 -7.91
C THR A 140 -14.91 -10.27 -7.57
N GLY A 141 -15.36 -11.32 -6.87
CA GLY A 141 -16.72 -11.43 -6.38
C GLY A 141 -17.06 -10.61 -5.14
N GLN A 142 -16.04 -10.03 -4.48
CA GLN A 142 -16.19 -9.30 -3.23
C GLN A 142 -15.90 -7.80 -3.36
N VAL A 143 -15.21 -7.39 -4.43
CA VAL A 143 -14.83 -5.99 -4.67
C VAL A 143 -15.84 -5.32 -5.59
N ASN A 144 -16.72 -4.52 -5.01
CA ASN A 144 -17.72 -3.73 -5.74
C ASN A 144 -17.08 -2.48 -6.36
N TYR A 145 -17.83 -1.78 -7.23
CA TYR A 145 -17.37 -0.56 -7.91
C TYR A 145 -17.02 0.58 -6.95
N ASP A 146 -17.68 0.65 -5.78
CA ASP A 146 -17.47 1.65 -4.72
C ASP A 146 -16.44 1.20 -3.65
N HIS A 147 -15.73 0.11 -3.92
CA HIS A 147 -14.63 -0.36 -3.10
C HIS A 147 -13.28 0.05 -3.70
N LEU A 148 -12.30 0.27 -2.84
CA LEU A 148 -10.90 0.32 -3.20
C LEU A 148 -10.29 -1.07 -2.99
N LEU A 149 -9.65 -1.63 -4.02
CA LEU A 149 -8.78 -2.77 -3.87
C LEU A 149 -7.34 -2.28 -3.67
N VAL A 150 -6.71 -2.73 -2.61
CA VAL A 150 -5.29 -2.53 -2.36
C VAL A 150 -4.61 -3.89 -2.41
N VAL A 151 -3.54 -3.98 -3.17
CA VAL A 151 -2.71 -5.18 -3.24
C VAL A 151 -1.32 -4.83 -2.74
N ILE A 152 -0.94 -5.44 -1.60
CA ILE A 152 0.40 -5.33 -1.08
C ILE A 152 1.28 -6.27 -1.92
N SER A 153 2.24 -5.70 -2.59
CA SER A 153 3.23 -6.43 -3.39
C SER A 153 4.58 -6.43 -2.66
N ALA A 154 5.57 -7.07 -3.23
CA ALA A 154 6.92 -7.08 -2.67
C ALA A 154 7.95 -6.88 -3.78
N ARG A 155 9.13 -6.39 -3.39
CA ARG A 155 10.28 -6.31 -4.30
C ARG A 155 10.97 -7.66 -4.39
N ARG A 156 11.61 -7.93 -5.52
CA ARG A 156 12.46 -9.12 -5.65
C ARG A 156 13.53 -9.11 -4.58
N GLY A 157 13.68 -10.23 -3.88
CA GLY A 157 14.60 -10.37 -2.76
C GLY A 157 14.01 -10.04 -1.38
N SER A 158 12.80 -9.50 -1.30
CA SER A 158 12.06 -9.36 -0.04
C SER A 158 11.54 -10.72 0.45
N ILE A 159 11.30 -10.82 1.77
CA ILE A 159 10.88 -12.08 2.39
C ILE A 159 9.46 -12.51 1.99
N SER A 160 8.61 -11.55 1.67
CA SER A 160 7.23 -11.75 1.22
C SER A 160 7.10 -11.84 -0.30
N TYR A 161 8.23 -11.80 -1.05
CA TYR A 161 8.19 -11.89 -2.50
C TYR A 161 7.75 -13.27 -2.97
N ASP A 162 6.84 -13.27 -3.93
CA ASP A 162 6.39 -14.45 -4.67
C ASP A 162 6.55 -14.23 -6.17
N PRO A 163 7.02 -15.23 -6.97
CA PRO A 163 7.17 -15.09 -8.41
C PRO A 163 5.88 -14.73 -9.17
N SER A 164 4.71 -15.02 -8.62
CA SER A 164 3.42 -14.64 -9.19
C SER A 164 3.23 -13.12 -9.25
N PHE A 165 3.98 -12.34 -8.41
CA PHE A 165 3.92 -10.87 -8.44
C PHE A 165 4.40 -10.27 -9.75
N ASP A 166 5.23 -10.96 -10.51
CA ASP A 166 5.64 -10.51 -11.85
C ASP A 166 4.45 -10.46 -12.83
N ARG A 167 3.41 -11.27 -12.57
CA ARG A 167 2.16 -11.30 -13.36
C ARG A 167 1.03 -10.46 -12.77
N LEU A 168 1.21 -9.96 -11.54
CA LEU A 168 0.20 -9.20 -10.81
C LEU A 168 -0.38 -8.02 -11.61
N PRO A 169 0.41 -7.14 -12.25
CA PRO A 169 -0.14 -6.03 -13.02
C PRO A 169 -1.09 -6.49 -14.13
N SER A 170 -0.74 -7.54 -14.87
CA SER A 170 -1.59 -8.06 -15.95
C SER A 170 -2.86 -8.72 -15.43
N GLN A 171 -2.80 -9.45 -14.32
CA GLN A 171 -3.96 -10.03 -13.67
C GLN A 171 -4.91 -8.95 -13.15
N LEU A 172 -4.39 -7.92 -12.48
CA LEU A 172 -5.20 -6.81 -11.97
C LEU A 172 -5.89 -6.04 -13.10
N CYS A 173 -5.19 -5.80 -14.22
CA CYS A 173 -5.81 -5.17 -15.38
C CYS A 173 -6.93 -6.00 -15.99
N LYS A 174 -6.77 -7.31 -16.03
CA LYS A 174 -7.75 -8.21 -16.63
C LYS A 174 -9.01 -8.37 -15.75
N TYR A 175 -8.82 -8.57 -14.46
CA TYR A 175 -9.89 -8.97 -13.56
C TYR A 175 -10.48 -7.82 -12.74
N PHE A 176 -9.73 -6.73 -12.52
CA PHE A 176 -10.15 -5.58 -11.74
C PHE A 176 -10.10 -4.26 -12.54
N ALA A 177 -10.29 -4.35 -13.86
CA ALA A 177 -10.26 -3.19 -14.76
C ALA A 177 -11.22 -2.07 -14.34
N ASN A 178 -12.38 -2.45 -13.80
CA ASN A 178 -13.46 -1.56 -13.41
C ASN A 178 -13.48 -1.20 -11.91
N ASN A 179 -12.37 -1.44 -11.20
CA ASN A 179 -12.25 -1.11 -9.79
C ASN A 179 -11.20 -0.03 -9.56
N SER A 180 -11.41 0.78 -8.52
CA SER A 180 -10.34 1.62 -7.97
C SER A 180 -9.29 0.70 -7.34
N LEU A 181 -8.02 0.96 -7.63
CA LEU A 181 -6.93 0.04 -7.31
C LEU A 181 -5.69 0.80 -6.81
N ILE A 182 -5.03 0.23 -5.82
CA ILE A 182 -3.66 0.60 -5.41
C ILE A 182 -2.79 -0.67 -5.40
N ILE A 183 -1.62 -0.61 -6.04
CA ILE A 183 -0.54 -1.57 -5.83
C ILE A 183 0.49 -0.87 -4.95
N LEU A 184 0.78 -1.46 -3.79
CA LEU A 184 1.73 -0.89 -2.84
C LEU A 184 2.96 -1.79 -2.72
N TYR A 185 4.12 -1.18 -2.84
CA TYR A 185 5.42 -1.78 -2.55
C TYR A 185 5.95 -1.18 -1.24
N PRO A 186 6.09 -1.99 -0.18
CA PRO A 186 6.45 -1.49 1.15
C PRO A 186 7.81 -0.78 1.19
N ASP A 187 7.95 0.11 2.18
CA ASP A 187 9.21 0.74 2.52
C ASP A 187 10.21 -0.32 3.02
N GLN A 188 11.46 -0.20 2.58
CA GLN A 188 12.56 -1.06 3.01
C GLN A 188 13.60 -0.29 3.85
N PHE A 189 13.34 0.97 4.18
CA PHE A 189 14.16 1.76 5.08
C PHE A 189 13.66 1.65 6.53
N GLY A 190 14.59 1.59 7.45
CA GLY A 190 14.33 1.46 8.88
C GLY A 190 14.73 0.08 9.39
N GLU A 191 14.93 -0.02 10.68
CA GLU A 191 15.06 -1.31 11.33
C GLU A 191 13.70 -2.01 11.31
N PRO A 192 13.65 -3.34 11.14
CA PRO A 192 12.43 -4.08 11.35
C PRO A 192 11.93 -3.69 12.73
N GLN A 193 10.74 -3.09 12.81
CA GLN A 193 10.18 -2.79 14.13
C GLN A 193 10.15 -4.12 14.88
N GLU A 194 10.95 -4.25 15.92
CA GLU A 194 10.96 -5.41 16.77
C GLU A 194 9.51 -5.72 17.10
N ILE A 195 9.09 -6.93 16.77
CA ILE A 195 7.80 -7.47 17.16
C ILE A 195 7.80 -7.33 18.66
N VAL A 196 7.10 -6.32 19.14
CA VAL A 196 7.09 -5.79 20.49
C VAL A 196 7.39 -6.91 21.49
N SER A 197 8.61 -6.96 21.96
CA SER A 197 8.98 -7.69 23.16
C SER A 197 8.16 -7.08 24.30
N PHE A 198 7.50 -7.91 25.06
CA PHE A 198 6.52 -7.54 26.09
C PHE A 198 7.14 -6.85 27.32
N SER A 199 8.12 -5.96 27.18
CA SER A 199 8.74 -5.33 28.34
C SER A 199 9.45 -4.01 27.96
N ASP A 200 8.68 -2.95 27.76
CA ASP A 200 9.15 -1.61 28.15
C ASP A 200 7.98 -0.61 28.28
N PRO A 201 7.71 -0.07 29.48
CA PRO A 201 6.68 0.95 29.70
C PRO A 201 7.14 2.38 29.44
N ARG A 202 8.32 2.63 28.86
CA ARG A 202 8.90 3.97 28.67
C ARG A 202 9.00 4.36 27.20
N GLY A 203 7.85 4.47 26.53
CA GLY A 203 7.79 5.03 25.18
C GLY A 203 7.84 6.55 25.22
N HIS A 204 8.95 7.18 24.83
CA HIS A 204 9.03 8.61 24.60
C HIS A 204 9.11 8.93 23.11
N ASN A 205 8.21 9.82 22.67
CA ASN A 205 8.29 10.71 21.49
C ASN A 205 8.23 10.16 20.06
N GLU A 206 7.18 9.41 19.70
CA GLU A 206 6.87 9.17 18.27
C GLU A 206 5.82 10.13 17.67
N SER A 207 5.21 11.02 18.47
CA SER A 207 4.06 11.82 18.01
C SER A 207 4.36 12.90 16.95
N GLN A 208 5.60 13.33 16.79
CA GLN A 208 5.94 14.42 15.84
C GLN A 208 6.09 13.96 14.38
N HIS A 209 6.40 12.68 14.14
CA HIS A 209 6.56 12.19 12.76
C HIS A 209 5.21 11.93 12.08
N TYR A 210 4.21 11.60 12.85
CA TYR A 210 2.88 11.20 12.39
C TYR A 210 1.96 12.35 11.97
N GLU A 211 2.17 13.57 12.48
CA GLU A 211 1.41 14.75 12.03
C GLU A 211 1.64 15.12 10.56
N LYS A 212 2.83 14.81 10.02
CA LYS A 212 3.18 15.13 8.63
C LYS A 212 2.42 14.23 7.64
N VAL A 213 2.22 12.96 7.95
CA VAL A 213 1.55 11.98 7.06
C VAL A 213 0.06 12.29 6.94
N GLY A 214 -0.62 12.61 8.03
CA GLY A 214 -2.03 13.00 8.02
C GLY A 214 -2.30 14.27 7.20
N LYS A 215 -1.41 15.27 7.30
CA LYS A 215 -1.50 16.51 6.51
C LYS A 215 -1.27 16.28 5.01
N TRP A 216 -0.50 15.27 4.65
CA TRP A 216 -0.21 14.92 3.27
C TRP A 216 -1.42 14.27 2.57
N PHE A 217 -2.04 13.25 3.16
CA PHE A 217 -3.29 12.67 2.67
C PHE A 217 -4.39 13.73 2.56
N TYR A 218 -4.55 14.59 3.56
CA TYR A 218 -5.55 15.66 3.53
C TYR A 218 -5.33 16.67 2.40
N LYS A 219 -4.06 17.05 2.11
CA LYS A 219 -3.73 17.94 0.98
C LYS A 219 -4.00 17.30 -0.38
N TRP A 220 -3.75 16.00 -0.50
CA TRP A 220 -3.95 15.29 -1.76
C TRP A 220 -5.44 15.11 -2.09
N PHE A 221 -6.26 14.85 -1.07
CA PHE A 221 -7.72 14.70 -1.23
C PHE A 221 -8.49 16.02 -1.40
N LYS A 222 -7.95 17.16 -0.96
CA LYS A 222 -8.62 18.46 -1.06
C LYS A 222 -8.44 19.15 -2.42
N LYS A 223 -7.54 18.67 -3.29
CA LYS A 223 -7.25 19.22 -4.62
C LYS A 223 -7.87 18.43 -5.78
N SER A 224 -8.73 17.45 -5.50
CA SER A 224 -9.44 16.66 -6.53
C SER A 224 -10.90 17.06 -6.62
#